data_2ad55c8d93a89610ab588929f9a7f70f
#
_entry.id   2ad55c8d93a89610ab588929f9a7f70f
#
_cell.length_a   1.000
_cell.length_b   1.000
_cell.length_c   1.000
_cell.angle_alpha   90.00
_cell.angle_beta   90.00
_cell.angle_gamma   90.00
#
_symmetry.space_group_name_H-M   'P 1'
#
loop_
_entity.id
_entity.type
_entity.pdbx_description
1 polymer ?
#
loop_
_entity_poly.entity_id
_entity_poly.type
_entity_poly.pdbx_seq_one_letter_code
_entity_poly.pdbx_strand_id
1 'polypeptide(L)'
;MEPAESRAPEAPIYIVDLLIGSTPEGLLVLEALRQRESGLTAEEMVAWAEEARYFVQTLFMVDDLDALHRGGRIPASVAFAGSKLDLKPLLNFDTNGKLSLAGASHGRKKGLKQLASFYEKAHAENSNFALIGHADSEKDADRVCELLAKQDDSITVIKHNIGATIGSHVGAGMVSISFWGTDRREALSVADKIARKVRKGE
;
A
#
# COMPACT_ATOMS: atom_id res chain seq x y z
N MET A 1 -19.46 -11.75 16.66
CA MET A 1 -19.62 -12.37 15.33
C MET A 1 -19.09 -13.79 15.44
N GLU A 2 -19.86 -14.81 15.14
CA GLU A 2 -19.40 -16.19 15.22
C GLU A 2 -18.31 -16.47 14.20
N PRO A 3 -17.30 -17.30 14.53
CA PRO A 3 -16.27 -17.74 13.58
C PRO A 3 -16.91 -18.42 12.35
N ALA A 4 -16.26 -18.31 11.19
CA ALA A 4 -16.76 -18.93 9.96
C ALA A 4 -16.95 -20.45 10.10
N GLU A 5 -16.04 -21.10 10.82
CA GLU A 5 -16.10 -22.55 11.12
C GLU A 5 -17.35 -22.99 11.91
N SER A 6 -17.91 -22.11 12.76
CA SER A 6 -19.16 -22.43 13.50
C SER A 6 -20.40 -22.29 12.63
N ARG A 7 -20.32 -21.58 11.49
CA ARG A 7 -21.44 -21.37 10.55
C ARG A 7 -21.47 -22.37 9.41
N ALA A 8 -20.28 -22.85 9.00
CA ALA A 8 -20.11 -23.81 7.92
C ALA A 8 -18.87 -24.69 8.19
N PRO A 9 -18.99 -25.64 9.13
CA PRO A 9 -17.86 -26.44 9.63
C PRO A 9 -17.16 -27.28 8.54
N GLU A 10 -17.82 -27.53 7.41
CA GLU A 10 -17.27 -28.29 6.29
C GLU A 10 -16.76 -27.38 5.15
N ALA A 11 -16.94 -26.05 5.27
CA ALA A 11 -16.47 -25.13 4.24
C ALA A 11 -14.95 -24.97 4.32
N PRO A 12 -14.21 -25.09 3.20
CA PRO A 12 -12.78 -24.86 3.19
C PRO A 12 -12.48 -23.39 3.49
N ILE A 13 -11.47 -23.16 4.34
CA ILE A 13 -10.95 -21.82 4.66
C ILE A 13 -9.58 -21.69 4.06
N TYR A 14 -9.38 -20.66 3.21
CA TYR A 14 -8.12 -20.35 2.59
C TYR A 14 -7.55 -19.07 3.20
N ILE A 15 -6.27 -19.08 3.52
CA ILE A 15 -5.54 -17.90 4.03
C ILE A 15 -4.58 -17.42 2.97
N VAL A 16 -4.68 -16.14 2.60
CA VAL A 16 -3.80 -15.50 1.63
C VAL A 16 -3.03 -14.38 2.33
N ASP A 17 -1.70 -14.49 2.35
CA ASP A 17 -0.83 -13.41 2.81
C ASP A 17 -0.67 -12.38 1.69
N LEU A 18 -1.29 -11.22 1.84
CA LEU A 18 -1.27 -10.17 0.82
C LEU A 18 0.03 -9.36 0.78
N LEU A 19 0.91 -9.50 1.78
CA LEU A 19 2.18 -8.75 1.91
C LEU A 19 2.00 -7.22 1.89
N ILE A 20 0.81 -6.76 2.21
CA ILE A 20 0.39 -5.36 2.29
C ILE A 20 -0.65 -5.22 3.40
N GLY A 21 -0.98 -4.00 3.79
CA GLY A 21 -2.01 -3.74 4.81
C GLY A 21 -2.63 -2.36 4.63
N SER A 22 -3.79 -2.12 5.26
CA SER A 22 -4.51 -0.84 5.19
C SER A 22 -5.10 -0.55 3.80
N THR A 23 -4.92 0.65 3.27
CA THR A 23 -5.47 1.13 1.99
C THR A 23 -5.19 0.19 0.81
N PRO A 24 -3.94 -0.27 0.57
CA PRO A 24 -3.69 -1.19 -0.53
C PRO A 24 -4.33 -2.58 -0.35
N GLU A 25 -4.49 -3.07 0.87
CA GLU A 25 -5.25 -4.29 1.14
C GLU A 25 -6.73 -4.10 0.76
N GLY A 26 -7.33 -2.96 1.13
CA GLY A 26 -8.70 -2.61 0.76
C GLY A 26 -8.90 -2.59 -0.76
N LEU A 27 -7.93 -2.08 -1.51
CA LEU A 27 -7.96 -2.07 -2.98
C LEU A 27 -8.02 -3.50 -3.55
N LEU A 28 -7.19 -4.41 -3.01
CA LEU A 28 -7.16 -5.80 -3.45
C LEU A 28 -8.46 -6.52 -3.10
N VAL A 29 -9.01 -6.29 -1.90
CA VAL A 29 -10.31 -6.86 -1.48
C VAL A 29 -11.45 -6.38 -2.38
N LEU A 30 -11.49 -5.11 -2.76
CA LEU A 30 -12.48 -4.59 -3.71
C LEU A 30 -12.42 -5.33 -5.05
N GLU A 31 -11.24 -5.55 -5.57
CA GLU A 31 -11.08 -6.30 -6.82
C GLU A 31 -11.40 -7.79 -6.65
N ALA A 32 -11.04 -8.41 -5.53
CA ALA A 32 -11.41 -9.79 -5.22
C ALA A 32 -12.93 -10.00 -5.22
N LEU A 33 -13.70 -9.03 -4.72
CA LEU A 33 -15.17 -9.07 -4.80
C LEU A 33 -15.66 -9.10 -6.26
N ARG A 34 -15.06 -8.29 -7.14
CA ARG A 34 -15.40 -8.27 -8.57
C ARG A 34 -15.02 -9.59 -9.26
N GLN A 35 -13.86 -10.14 -8.93
CA GLN A 35 -13.43 -11.45 -9.47
C GLN A 35 -14.37 -12.58 -9.04
N ARG A 36 -14.83 -12.55 -7.78
CA ARG A 36 -15.87 -13.48 -7.30
C ARG A 36 -17.18 -13.33 -8.08
N GLU A 37 -17.63 -12.10 -8.33
CA GLU A 37 -18.82 -11.83 -9.13
C GLU A 37 -18.65 -12.29 -10.60
N SER A 38 -17.43 -12.31 -11.10
CA SER A 38 -17.08 -12.84 -12.42
C SER A 38 -17.00 -14.38 -12.45
N GLY A 39 -17.16 -15.05 -11.31
CA GLY A 39 -17.31 -16.49 -11.21
C GLY A 39 -16.05 -17.27 -10.83
N LEU A 40 -14.97 -16.62 -10.34
CA LEU A 40 -13.82 -17.35 -9.83
C LEU A 40 -14.21 -18.22 -8.64
N THR A 41 -13.74 -19.48 -8.63
CA THR A 41 -13.82 -20.36 -7.48
C THR A 41 -12.94 -19.89 -6.33
N ALA A 42 -13.08 -20.47 -5.15
CA ALA A 42 -12.26 -20.09 -3.99
C ALA A 42 -10.76 -20.39 -4.24
N GLU A 43 -10.43 -21.51 -4.86
CA GLU A 43 -9.07 -21.91 -5.22
C GLU A 43 -8.46 -20.96 -6.27
N GLU A 44 -9.21 -20.63 -7.30
CA GLU A 44 -8.79 -19.64 -8.32
C GLU A 44 -8.59 -18.26 -7.70
N MET A 45 -9.44 -17.88 -6.73
CA MET A 45 -9.31 -16.62 -5.99
C MET A 45 -8.02 -16.56 -5.18
N VAL A 46 -7.61 -17.66 -4.54
CA VAL A 46 -6.32 -17.75 -3.83
C VAL A 46 -5.17 -17.50 -4.80
N ALA A 47 -5.12 -18.24 -5.90
CA ALA A 47 -4.06 -18.11 -6.91
C ALA A 47 -4.03 -16.69 -7.49
N TRP A 48 -5.21 -16.13 -7.81
CA TRP A 48 -5.33 -14.76 -8.27
C TRP A 48 -4.79 -13.74 -7.25
N ALA A 49 -5.18 -13.84 -5.98
CA ALA A 49 -4.77 -12.88 -4.95
C ALA A 49 -3.26 -12.96 -4.63
N GLU A 50 -2.68 -14.14 -4.67
CA GLU A 50 -1.24 -14.36 -4.49
C GLU A 50 -0.41 -13.70 -5.59
N GLU A 51 -0.93 -13.63 -6.80
CA GLU A 51 -0.28 -12.92 -7.91
C GLU A 51 -0.64 -11.43 -7.90
N ALA A 52 -1.91 -11.07 -7.75
CA ALA A 52 -2.42 -9.70 -7.80
C ALA A 52 -1.78 -8.77 -6.75
N ARG A 53 -1.38 -9.29 -5.58
CA ARG A 53 -0.70 -8.51 -4.53
C ARG A 53 0.57 -7.80 -5.00
N TYR A 54 1.21 -8.26 -6.05
CA TYR A 54 2.41 -7.62 -6.60
C TYR A 54 2.12 -6.45 -7.54
N PHE A 55 0.87 -6.32 -7.98
CA PHE A 55 0.43 -5.23 -8.85
C PHE A 55 -0.25 -4.08 -8.09
N VAL A 56 -0.45 -4.23 -6.79
CA VAL A 56 -0.93 -3.14 -5.94
C VAL A 56 0.23 -2.25 -5.55
N GLN A 57 0.20 -1.01 -6.01
CA GLN A 57 1.16 0.03 -5.67
C GLN A 57 0.69 0.81 -4.44
N THR A 58 1.60 1.18 -3.58
CA THR A 58 1.32 2.12 -2.49
C THR A 58 2.56 2.94 -2.15
N LEU A 59 2.35 4.19 -1.83
CA LEU A 59 3.33 5.10 -1.26
C LEU A 59 2.65 5.90 -0.17
N PHE A 60 3.28 6.04 0.98
CA PHE A 60 2.75 6.85 2.05
C PHE A 60 3.83 7.73 2.69
N MET A 61 3.41 8.91 3.10
CA MET A 61 4.21 9.89 3.81
C MET A 61 3.79 9.91 5.27
N VAL A 62 4.77 9.95 6.18
CA VAL A 62 4.56 10.18 7.61
C VAL A 62 5.21 11.49 8.05
N ASP A 63 4.79 12.03 9.19
CA ASP A 63 5.42 13.23 9.73
C ASP A 63 6.83 12.96 10.25
N ASP A 64 6.99 11.85 10.95
CA ASP A 64 8.26 11.32 11.45
C ASP A 64 8.21 9.79 11.51
N LEU A 65 9.29 9.18 11.94
CA LEU A 65 9.42 7.73 12.05
C LEU A 65 9.23 7.21 13.49
N ASP A 66 8.93 8.06 14.43
CA ASP A 66 8.90 7.72 15.87
C ASP A 66 7.79 6.72 16.20
N ALA A 67 6.59 6.92 15.64
CA ALA A 67 5.47 6.01 15.83
C ALA A 67 5.77 4.62 15.27
N LEU A 68 6.33 4.55 14.06
CA LEU A 68 6.75 3.29 13.41
C LEU A 68 7.84 2.57 14.20
N HIS A 69 8.78 3.32 14.78
CA HIS A 69 9.85 2.76 15.62
C HIS A 69 9.28 2.21 16.94
N ARG A 70 8.49 3.00 17.66
CA ARG A 70 7.84 2.55 18.91
C ARG A 70 6.95 1.33 18.67
N GLY A 71 6.30 1.26 17.51
CA GLY A 71 5.49 0.12 17.07
C GLY A 71 6.29 -1.08 16.59
N GLY A 72 7.64 -1.01 16.53
CA GLY A 72 8.51 -2.10 16.09
C GLY A 72 8.46 -2.39 14.59
N ARG A 73 7.96 -1.46 13.76
CA ARG A 73 7.85 -1.63 12.31
C ARG A 73 9.10 -1.18 11.55
N ILE A 74 9.93 -0.37 12.19
CA ILE A 74 11.25 0.00 11.68
C ILE A 74 12.32 -0.07 12.77
N PRO A 75 13.59 -0.37 12.43
CA PRO A 75 14.70 -0.37 13.39
C PRO A 75 15.03 1.07 13.88
N ALA A 76 15.59 1.17 15.08
CA ALA A 76 16.05 2.45 15.66
C ALA A 76 17.05 3.20 14.74
N SER A 77 17.93 2.47 14.05
CA SER A 77 18.90 3.06 13.13
C SER A 77 18.24 3.83 11.97
N VAL A 78 17.09 3.36 11.49
CA VAL A 78 16.32 4.02 10.43
C VAL A 78 15.55 5.22 10.98
N ALA A 79 14.95 5.10 12.17
CA ALA A 79 14.23 6.19 12.82
C ALA A 79 15.15 7.38 13.12
N PHE A 80 16.34 7.12 13.64
CA PHE A 80 17.33 8.16 13.98
C PHE A 80 17.83 8.94 12.75
N ALA A 81 17.97 8.27 11.61
CA ALA A 81 18.40 8.92 10.36
C ALA A 81 17.35 9.91 9.82
N GLY A 82 16.05 9.67 10.11
CA GLY A 82 14.94 10.52 9.64
C GLY A 82 14.64 11.74 10.52
N SER A 83 15.21 11.83 11.74
CA SER A 83 14.85 12.85 12.72
C SER A 83 15.45 14.24 12.50
N LYS A 84 16.19 14.45 11.42
CA LYS A 84 16.87 15.73 11.14
C LYS A 84 16.23 16.43 9.93
N LEU A 85 15.88 17.73 10.12
CA LEU A 85 15.70 18.73 9.07
C LEU A 85 14.40 18.69 8.24
N ASP A 86 13.21 18.78 8.87
CA ASP A 86 11.92 18.89 8.14
C ASP A 86 11.78 17.89 6.98
N LEU A 87 12.41 16.72 7.15
CA LEU A 87 12.32 15.61 6.22
C LEU A 87 11.05 14.81 6.51
N LYS A 88 10.19 14.70 5.51
CA LYS A 88 8.99 13.85 5.56
C LYS A 88 9.30 12.52 4.90
N PRO A 89 9.39 11.43 5.69
CA PRO A 89 9.69 10.10 5.14
C PRO A 89 8.60 9.61 4.20
N LEU A 90 9.01 8.97 3.12
CA LEU A 90 8.16 8.27 2.17
C LEU A 90 8.46 6.79 2.25
N LEU A 91 7.43 6.00 2.50
CA LEU A 91 7.55 4.56 2.70
C LEU A 91 6.62 3.78 1.76
N ASN A 92 7.00 2.54 1.50
CA ASN A 92 6.17 1.54 0.83
C ASN A 92 6.35 0.17 1.50
N PHE A 93 5.73 -0.87 0.95
CA PHE A 93 6.03 -2.25 1.30
C PHE A 93 7.01 -2.86 0.29
N ASP A 94 8.01 -3.56 0.77
CA ASP A 94 8.84 -4.40 -0.08
C ASP A 94 8.07 -5.64 -0.55
N THR A 95 8.69 -6.45 -1.37
CA THR A 95 8.07 -7.66 -1.92
C THR A 95 7.92 -8.80 -0.91
N ASN A 96 8.38 -8.63 0.33
CA ASN A 96 8.22 -9.55 1.46
C ASN A 96 7.23 -9.00 2.51
N GLY A 97 6.52 -7.90 2.20
CA GLY A 97 5.55 -7.27 3.10
C GLY A 97 6.16 -6.43 4.22
N LYS A 98 7.46 -6.14 4.18
CA LYS A 98 8.11 -5.27 5.16
C LYS A 98 8.06 -3.81 4.72
N LEU A 99 7.97 -2.91 5.69
CA LEU A 99 8.09 -1.48 5.41
C LEU A 99 9.50 -1.17 4.90
N SER A 100 9.55 -0.40 3.83
CA SER A 100 10.77 0.05 3.17
C SER A 100 10.74 1.56 2.99
N LEU A 101 11.87 2.22 3.26
CA LEU A 101 12.03 3.63 3.00
C LEU A 101 12.22 3.84 1.49
N ALA A 102 11.20 4.41 0.85
CA ALA A 102 11.22 4.72 -0.59
C ALA A 102 11.92 6.06 -0.89
N GLY A 103 12.02 6.92 0.13
CA GLY A 103 12.67 8.22 -0.01
C GLY A 103 12.30 9.17 1.12
N ALA A 104 12.59 10.44 0.93
CA ALA A 104 12.19 11.50 1.82
C ALA A 104 11.93 12.80 1.04
N SER A 105 11.10 13.66 1.58
CA SER A 105 10.80 14.96 1.01
C SER A 105 11.18 16.09 1.97
N HIS A 106 11.80 17.13 1.47
CA HIS A 106 11.95 18.39 2.21
C HIS A 106 10.61 19.12 2.23
N GLY A 107 9.96 19.08 3.40
CA GLY A 107 8.67 19.73 3.63
C GLY A 107 7.48 18.95 3.06
N ARG A 108 6.37 19.13 3.75
CA ARG A 108 5.12 18.40 3.52
C ARG A 108 4.53 18.60 2.12
N LYS A 109 4.51 19.86 1.65
CA LYS A 109 3.95 20.20 0.33
C LYS A 109 4.63 19.46 -0.82
N LYS A 110 5.96 19.26 -0.74
CA LYS A 110 6.73 18.53 -1.75
C LYS A 110 6.42 17.03 -1.67
N GLY A 111 6.27 16.49 -0.46
CA GLY A 111 5.90 15.09 -0.25
C GLY A 111 4.53 14.75 -0.86
N LEU A 112 3.52 15.60 -0.66
CA LEU A 112 2.20 15.41 -1.28
C LEU A 112 2.27 15.40 -2.82
N LYS A 113 3.11 16.26 -3.41
CA LYS A 113 3.36 16.22 -4.86
C LYS A 113 4.04 14.92 -5.30
N GLN A 114 4.94 14.35 -4.47
CA GLN A 114 5.59 13.08 -4.77
C GLN A 114 4.60 11.91 -4.74
N LEU A 115 3.58 11.93 -3.84
CA LEU A 115 2.50 10.94 -3.85
C LEU A 115 1.73 10.98 -5.18
N ALA A 116 1.31 12.17 -5.64
CA ALA A 116 0.61 12.30 -6.91
C ALA A 116 1.49 11.92 -8.12
N SER A 117 2.77 12.32 -8.12
CA SER A 117 3.72 11.95 -9.18
C SER A 117 4.04 10.44 -9.19
N PHE A 118 3.89 9.75 -8.06
CA PHE A 118 4.05 8.31 -8.00
C PHE A 118 2.93 7.60 -8.77
N TYR A 119 1.70 8.08 -8.65
CA TYR A 119 0.57 7.58 -9.45
C TYR A 119 0.86 7.73 -10.95
N GLU A 120 1.22 8.93 -11.40
CA GLU A 120 1.53 9.23 -12.80
C GLU A 120 2.55 8.26 -13.43
N LYS A 121 3.54 7.83 -12.63
CA LYS A 121 4.64 6.99 -13.11
C LYS A 121 4.40 5.50 -13.06
N ALA A 122 3.49 5.04 -12.20
CA ALA A 122 3.39 3.63 -11.85
C ALA A 122 1.99 3.03 -11.99
N HIS A 123 0.95 3.83 -12.32
CA HIS A 123 -0.39 3.29 -12.52
C HIS A 123 -0.45 2.41 -13.78
N ALA A 124 -1.34 1.43 -13.76
CA ALA A 124 -1.63 0.61 -14.93
C ALA A 124 -2.47 1.41 -15.93
N GLU A 125 -2.14 1.34 -17.21
CA GLU A 125 -2.80 2.12 -18.29
C GLU A 125 -4.34 1.95 -18.32
N ASN A 126 -4.83 0.80 -17.84
CA ASN A 126 -6.26 0.48 -17.82
C ASN A 126 -6.92 0.78 -16.45
N SER A 127 -6.23 1.45 -15.53
CA SER A 127 -6.73 1.74 -14.20
C SER A 127 -6.71 3.25 -13.93
N ASN A 128 -7.89 3.84 -13.83
CA ASN A 128 -8.09 5.23 -13.43
C ASN A 128 -8.70 5.34 -12.03
N PHE A 129 -8.30 4.46 -11.11
CA PHE A 129 -8.81 4.40 -9.75
C PHE A 129 -7.69 4.50 -8.71
N ALA A 130 -7.89 5.33 -7.69
CA ALA A 130 -6.94 5.47 -6.59
C ALA A 130 -7.66 5.56 -5.24
N LEU A 131 -7.06 4.97 -4.21
CA LEU A 131 -7.46 5.14 -2.81
C LEU A 131 -6.47 6.07 -2.11
N ILE A 132 -7.00 7.09 -1.42
CA ILE A 132 -6.24 8.00 -0.59
C ILE A 132 -6.61 7.74 0.87
N GLY A 133 -5.62 7.25 1.65
CA GLY A 133 -5.77 7.07 3.09
C GLY A 133 -5.09 8.20 3.86
N HIS A 134 -5.64 8.59 5.01
CA HIS A 134 -4.99 9.55 5.90
C HIS A 134 -5.24 9.25 7.38
N ALA A 135 -4.32 9.67 8.24
CA ALA A 135 -4.46 9.67 9.70
C ALA A 135 -4.47 11.11 10.19
N ASP A 136 -5.64 11.62 10.57
CA ASP A 136 -5.83 13.00 11.05
C ASP A 136 -5.16 14.05 10.14
N SER A 137 -5.30 13.89 8.82
CA SER A 137 -4.66 14.75 7.81
C SER A 137 -5.53 14.94 6.57
N GLU A 138 -6.80 15.23 6.78
CA GLU A 138 -7.81 15.33 5.72
C GLU A 138 -7.44 16.38 4.67
N LYS A 139 -6.99 17.58 5.10
CA LYS A 139 -6.61 18.67 4.21
C LYS A 139 -5.47 18.29 3.25
N ASP A 140 -4.53 17.48 3.71
CA ASP A 140 -3.45 17.01 2.86
C ASP A 140 -3.90 15.89 1.91
N ALA A 141 -4.80 15.03 2.37
CA ALA A 141 -5.45 14.07 1.50
C ALA A 141 -6.25 14.77 0.38
N ASP A 142 -7.02 15.82 0.71
CA ASP A 142 -7.70 16.66 -0.27
C ASP A 142 -6.71 17.26 -1.28
N ARG A 143 -5.56 17.71 -0.79
CA ARG A 143 -4.51 18.24 -1.67
C ARG A 143 -3.96 17.20 -2.65
N VAL A 144 -3.81 15.93 -2.23
CA VAL A 144 -3.43 14.86 -3.16
C VAL A 144 -4.54 14.61 -4.18
N CYS A 145 -5.80 14.56 -3.76
CA CYS A 145 -6.95 14.44 -4.69
C CYS A 145 -6.96 15.54 -5.75
N GLU A 146 -6.76 16.80 -5.35
CA GLU A 146 -6.65 17.93 -6.28
C GLU A 146 -5.47 17.81 -7.26
N LEU A 147 -4.34 17.25 -6.80
CA LEU A 147 -3.18 17.05 -7.65
C LEU A 147 -3.44 15.97 -8.69
N LEU A 148 -4.11 14.87 -8.31
CA LEU A 148 -4.51 13.80 -9.23
C LEU A 148 -5.51 14.31 -10.26
N ALA A 149 -6.57 15.03 -9.84
CA ALA A 149 -7.58 15.60 -10.75
C ALA A 149 -6.99 16.60 -11.76
N LYS A 150 -5.85 17.23 -11.44
CA LYS A 150 -5.12 18.09 -12.40
C LYS A 150 -4.26 17.30 -13.41
N GLN A 151 -3.88 16.09 -13.08
CA GLN A 151 -3.16 15.22 -14.00
C GLN A 151 -4.13 14.58 -15.01
N ASP A 152 -5.24 14.06 -14.50
CA ASP A 152 -6.30 13.45 -15.27
C ASP A 152 -7.62 13.54 -14.48
N ASP A 153 -8.61 14.22 -15.03
CA ASP A 153 -9.92 14.43 -14.42
C ASP A 153 -10.82 13.17 -14.46
N SER A 154 -10.43 12.16 -15.21
CA SER A 154 -11.11 10.86 -15.26
C SER A 154 -10.76 9.94 -14.07
N ILE A 155 -9.75 10.29 -13.25
CA ILE A 155 -9.35 9.48 -12.11
C ILE A 155 -10.44 9.47 -11.03
N THR A 156 -10.96 8.29 -10.74
CA THR A 156 -11.86 8.08 -9.61
C THR A 156 -11.05 7.94 -8.33
N VAL A 157 -11.26 8.82 -7.37
CA VAL A 157 -10.55 8.83 -6.09
C VAL A 157 -11.52 8.58 -4.94
N ILE A 158 -11.24 7.59 -4.11
CA ILE A 158 -11.90 7.41 -2.81
C ILE A 158 -10.92 7.83 -1.71
N LYS A 159 -11.33 8.79 -0.90
CA LYS A 159 -10.60 9.28 0.28
C LYS A 159 -11.24 8.71 1.55
N HIS A 160 -10.42 8.25 2.51
CA HIS A 160 -10.91 7.72 3.78
C HIS A 160 -9.88 7.86 4.91
N ASN A 161 -10.35 7.86 6.15
CA ASN A 161 -9.51 7.69 7.33
C ASN A 161 -9.01 6.26 7.40
N ILE A 162 -7.71 6.07 7.71
CA ILE A 162 -7.17 4.73 8.01
C ILE A 162 -7.68 4.25 9.37
N GLY A 163 -7.76 2.92 9.52
CA GLY A 163 -8.19 2.30 10.77
C GLY A 163 -7.22 2.56 11.92
N ALA A 164 -7.73 2.49 13.17
CA ALA A 164 -6.99 2.79 14.37
C ALA A 164 -5.73 1.92 14.56
N THR A 165 -5.77 0.67 14.14
CA THR A 165 -4.63 -0.26 14.22
C THR A 165 -3.43 0.27 13.43
N ILE A 166 -3.62 0.64 12.18
CA ILE A 166 -2.54 1.20 11.35
C ILE A 166 -2.22 2.62 11.80
N GLY A 167 -3.23 3.43 12.17
CA GLY A 167 -3.06 4.78 12.67
C GLY A 167 -2.13 4.86 13.88
N SER A 168 -2.21 3.91 14.81
CA SER A 168 -1.33 3.84 15.98
C SER A 168 0.14 3.57 15.64
N HIS A 169 0.42 2.96 14.49
CA HIS A 169 1.77 2.69 14.02
C HIS A 169 2.37 3.83 13.19
N VAL A 170 1.55 4.48 12.35
CA VAL A 170 2.06 5.52 11.44
C VAL A 170 1.96 6.93 12.03
N GLY A 171 1.12 7.12 13.04
CA GLY A 171 0.89 8.42 13.68
C GLY A 171 -0.03 9.36 12.88
N ALA A 172 -0.44 10.44 13.54
CA ALA A 172 -1.16 11.53 12.90
C ALA A 172 -0.30 12.17 11.80
N GLY A 173 -0.95 12.74 10.78
CA GLY A 173 -0.26 13.37 9.65
C GLY A 173 0.10 12.41 8.52
N MET A 174 -0.13 11.10 8.65
CA MET A 174 0.11 10.17 7.54
C MET A 174 -0.87 10.44 6.39
N VAL A 175 -0.36 10.38 5.16
CA VAL A 175 -1.15 10.37 3.92
C VAL A 175 -0.60 9.31 2.99
N SER A 176 -1.47 8.48 2.41
CA SER A 176 -1.12 7.42 1.46
C SER A 176 -1.87 7.54 0.15
N ILE A 177 -1.28 6.99 -0.88
CA ILE A 177 -1.93 6.69 -2.16
C ILE A 177 -1.75 5.21 -2.48
N SER A 178 -2.81 4.57 -2.97
CA SER A 178 -2.77 3.16 -3.41
C SER A 178 -3.58 2.98 -4.68
N PHE A 179 -3.06 2.20 -5.64
CA PHE A 179 -3.66 2.01 -6.96
C PHE A 179 -3.11 0.74 -7.62
N TRP A 180 -3.77 0.29 -8.67
CA TRP A 180 -3.28 -0.79 -9.55
C TRP A 180 -2.20 -0.26 -10.47
N GLY A 181 -1.06 -0.92 -10.52
CA GLY A 181 0.08 -0.47 -11.31
C GLY A 181 0.95 -1.61 -11.82
N THR A 182 2.17 -1.28 -12.20
CA THR A 182 3.16 -2.23 -12.70
C THR A 182 3.57 -3.26 -11.65
N ASP A 183 4.08 -4.41 -12.07
CA ASP A 183 4.57 -5.44 -11.16
C ASP A 183 5.74 -4.93 -10.29
N ARG A 184 5.54 -4.89 -8.97
CA ARG A 184 6.56 -4.45 -8.00
C ARG A 184 7.84 -5.30 -8.04
N ARG A 185 7.75 -6.53 -8.56
CA ARG A 185 8.91 -7.43 -8.73
C ARG A 185 9.86 -6.98 -9.83
N GLU A 186 9.38 -6.22 -10.82
CA GLU A 186 10.21 -5.69 -11.91
C GLU A 186 11.20 -4.63 -11.42
N ALA A 187 10.86 -3.91 -10.35
CA ALA A 187 11.73 -2.94 -9.71
C ALA A 187 12.91 -3.58 -8.93
N LEU A 188 12.92 -4.92 -8.77
CA LEU A 188 13.99 -5.61 -8.07
C LEU A 188 15.30 -5.56 -8.86
N SER A 189 16.41 -5.42 -8.14
CA SER A 189 17.74 -5.57 -8.71
C SER A 189 17.91 -6.94 -9.37
N VAL A 190 18.85 -7.08 -10.29
CA VAL A 190 19.20 -8.38 -10.90
C VAL A 190 19.56 -9.41 -9.82
N ALA A 191 20.27 -8.98 -8.77
CA ALA A 191 20.64 -9.84 -7.66
C ALA A 191 19.43 -10.37 -6.90
N ASP A 192 18.44 -9.52 -6.63
CA ASP A 192 17.20 -9.93 -5.96
C ASP A 192 16.35 -10.87 -6.82
N LYS A 193 16.31 -10.63 -8.13
CA LYS A 193 15.64 -11.52 -9.09
C LYS A 193 16.28 -12.92 -9.09
N ILE A 194 17.61 -12.99 -9.09
CA ILE A 194 18.35 -14.25 -9.00
C ILE A 194 18.09 -14.94 -7.67
N ALA A 195 18.18 -14.22 -6.54
CA ALA A 195 17.94 -14.78 -5.21
C ALA A 195 16.54 -15.40 -5.07
N ARG A 196 15.52 -14.79 -5.71
CA ARG A 196 14.16 -15.34 -5.75
C ARG A 196 14.04 -16.63 -6.54
N LYS A 197 14.66 -16.70 -7.72
CA LYS A 197 14.68 -17.94 -8.53
C LYS A 197 15.30 -19.08 -7.75
N VAL A 198 16.45 -18.85 -7.13
CA VAL A 198 17.15 -19.86 -6.32
C VAL A 198 16.28 -20.34 -5.15
N ARG A 199 15.54 -19.46 -4.47
CA ARG A 199 14.66 -19.85 -3.35
C ARG A 199 13.43 -20.64 -3.79
N LYS A 200 12.94 -20.42 -5.01
CA LYS A 200 11.78 -21.14 -5.57
C LYS A 200 12.14 -22.48 -6.22
N GLY A 201 13.44 -22.80 -6.38
CA GLY A 201 13.89 -24.01 -7.03
C GLY A 201 13.66 -24.08 -8.54
N GLU A 202 13.50 -22.91 -9.18
CA GLU A 202 13.38 -22.74 -10.63
C GLU A 202 14.75 -22.52 -11.30
#